data_389c85a31b9bfc517e0ddbf244ec729a
#
_entry.id   389c85a31b9bfc517e0ddbf244ec729a
#
_cell.length_a   1.000
_cell.length_b   1.000
_cell.length_c   1.000
_cell.angle_alpha   90.00
_cell.angle_beta   90.00
_cell.angle_gamma   90.00
#
_symmetry.space_group_name_H-M   'P 1'
#
loop_
_entity.id
_entity.type
_entity.pdbx_description
1 polymer ?
#
loop_
_entity_poly.entity_id
_entity_poly.type
_entity_poly.pdbx_seq_one_letter_code
_entity_poly.pdbx_strand_id
1 'polypeptide(L)'
;MLAMKSAPALVLASLVIATPGFAAPRQRGGAQAPSTHAPAPTGAAQAPVLPADRPITAGEIQRWFEAFTALQAQERLQLSEAQYFKFMARLQLLQETRRTHQQAHQKILNDLRKLTNPQTGSNDEAAITERLKAMKEEDAAATVDIAKAYDGVDETLDMRQQALFRIFEDQVEQQKLELLMRARQNARAQRGNGKQ
;
A
#
# COMPACT_ATOMS: atom_id res chain seq x y z
N MET A 1 43.34 -19.01 -1.83
CA MET A 1 43.05 -17.64 -1.38
C MET A 1 41.58 -17.35 -1.74
N LEU A 2 40.68 -17.61 -0.79
CA LEU A 2 39.25 -17.33 -0.95
C LEU A 2 38.95 -15.95 -0.38
N ALA A 3 38.44 -15.03 -1.20
CA ALA A 3 37.95 -13.74 -0.78
C ALA A 3 36.44 -13.87 -0.45
N MET A 4 36.10 -13.89 0.85
CA MET A 4 34.72 -13.76 1.34
C MET A 4 34.27 -12.30 1.15
N LYS A 5 33.25 -12.12 0.31
CA LYS A 5 32.55 -10.83 0.14
C LYS A 5 31.38 -10.79 1.13
N SER A 6 31.54 -9.97 2.16
CA SER A 6 30.52 -9.70 3.20
C SER A 6 29.34 -8.94 2.61
N ALA A 7 28.13 -9.43 2.87
CA ALA A 7 26.88 -8.73 2.61
C ALA A 7 26.62 -7.70 3.74
N PRO A 8 26.12 -6.48 3.45
CA PRO A 8 25.71 -5.56 4.50
C PRO A 8 24.33 -5.93 5.04
N ALA A 9 24.26 -6.16 6.34
CA ALA A 9 23.02 -6.29 7.10
C ALA A 9 22.32 -4.93 7.18
N LEU A 10 21.07 -4.87 6.73
CA LEU A 10 20.18 -3.72 6.90
C LEU A 10 19.71 -3.67 8.36
N VAL A 11 20.31 -2.77 9.13
CA VAL A 11 19.89 -2.45 10.50
C VAL A 11 18.74 -1.45 10.43
N LEU A 12 17.55 -1.88 10.84
CA LEU A 12 16.40 -1.03 11.13
C LEU A 12 16.67 -0.27 12.43
N ALA A 13 17.09 0.97 12.33
CA ALA A 13 17.22 1.89 13.46
C ALA A 13 15.86 2.53 13.77
N SER A 14 15.23 2.11 14.86
CA SER A 14 14.06 2.78 15.45
C SER A 14 14.51 4.10 16.09
N LEU A 15 14.15 5.22 15.48
CA LEU A 15 14.38 6.56 16.01
C LEU A 15 13.21 6.97 16.91
N VAL A 16 13.40 6.91 18.21
CA VAL A 16 12.49 7.51 19.21
C VAL A 16 12.80 9.01 19.28
N ILE A 17 11.89 9.86 18.80
CA ILE A 17 11.98 11.32 18.96
C ILE A 17 11.20 11.72 20.19
N ALA A 18 11.94 12.11 21.24
CA ALA A 18 11.40 12.77 22.42
C ALA A 18 11.08 14.24 22.10
N THR A 19 9.86 14.66 22.33
CA THR A 19 9.44 16.06 22.22
C THR A 19 9.74 16.82 23.52
N PRO A 20 10.47 17.95 23.49
CA PRO A 20 10.52 18.86 24.64
C PRO A 20 9.32 19.81 24.62
N GLY A 21 8.63 19.88 25.75
CA GLY A 21 7.53 20.81 25.98
C GLY A 21 8.02 22.27 25.97
N PHE A 22 7.27 23.10 25.24
CA PHE A 22 7.43 24.56 25.29
C PHE A 22 6.24 25.18 26.00
N ALA A 23 6.55 25.84 27.12
CA ALA A 23 5.60 26.62 27.93
C ALA A 23 5.24 27.91 27.18
N ALA A 24 3.94 28.23 27.16
CA ALA A 24 3.40 29.48 26.61
C ALA A 24 3.43 30.61 27.64
N PRO A 25 3.75 31.86 27.26
CA PRO A 25 3.40 33.04 28.04
C PRO A 25 2.04 33.57 27.60
N ARG A 26 1.18 33.84 28.60
CA ARG A 26 -0.07 34.59 28.47
C ARG A 26 0.22 36.04 28.10
N GLN A 27 -0.43 36.53 27.02
CA GLN A 27 -0.64 37.96 26.84
C GLN A 27 -2.15 38.26 26.68
N ARG A 28 -2.58 39.21 27.53
CA ARG A 28 -3.91 39.84 27.57
C ARG A 28 -3.99 40.96 26.53
N GLY A 29 -5.18 41.12 25.94
CA GLY A 29 -5.62 42.48 25.57
C GLY A 29 -5.99 42.65 24.08
N GLY A 30 -7.30 42.70 23.77
CA GLY A 30 -7.88 43.85 23.09
C GLY A 30 -8.03 43.79 21.57
N ALA A 31 -9.30 43.95 21.20
CA ALA A 31 -9.84 44.44 19.94
C ALA A 31 -10.34 43.39 18.94
N GLN A 32 -11.65 43.19 18.94
CA GLN A 32 -12.44 42.55 17.92
C GLN A 32 -12.39 43.35 16.62
N ALA A 33 -11.93 42.69 15.53
CA ALA A 33 -12.23 43.07 14.17
C ALA A 33 -13.07 41.96 13.53
N PRO A 34 -14.02 42.26 12.63
CA PRO A 34 -14.97 41.28 12.12
C PRO A 34 -14.27 40.25 11.23
N SER A 35 -14.27 39.02 11.67
CA SER A 35 -13.74 37.88 10.94
C SER A 35 -14.69 37.55 9.79
N THR A 36 -14.32 37.93 8.58
CA THR A 36 -14.82 37.28 7.38
C THR A 36 -14.38 35.81 7.41
N HIS A 37 -15.31 34.96 7.80
CA HIS A 37 -15.15 33.50 7.74
C HIS A 37 -15.04 33.10 6.26
N ALA A 38 -13.82 32.95 5.79
CA ALA A 38 -13.57 32.08 4.66
C ALA A 38 -13.85 30.64 5.13
N PRO A 39 -14.69 29.86 4.44
CA PRO A 39 -14.90 28.48 4.79
C PRO A 39 -13.56 27.74 4.64
N ALA A 40 -13.07 27.18 5.76
CA ALA A 40 -11.95 26.26 5.73
C ALA A 40 -12.29 25.10 4.77
N PRO A 41 -11.34 24.62 3.94
CA PRO A 41 -11.58 23.45 3.12
C PRO A 41 -11.70 22.22 4.03
N THR A 42 -12.95 21.92 4.42
CA THR A 42 -13.31 20.70 5.14
C THR A 42 -13.38 19.55 4.13
N GLY A 43 -12.24 19.20 3.58
CA GLY A 43 -12.07 18.07 2.66
C GLY A 43 -11.10 17.05 3.22
N ALA A 44 -11.32 16.58 4.45
CA ALA A 44 -10.79 15.29 4.83
C ALA A 44 -11.53 14.27 3.95
N ALA A 45 -10.91 13.85 2.86
CA ALA A 45 -11.44 12.82 2.00
C ALA A 45 -11.71 11.58 2.85
N GLN A 46 -13.00 11.35 3.13
CA GLN A 46 -13.44 10.18 3.88
C GLN A 46 -13.08 8.95 3.05
N ALA A 47 -12.52 7.94 3.71
CA ALA A 47 -12.31 6.64 3.09
C ALA A 47 -13.62 6.17 2.44
N PRO A 48 -13.57 5.50 1.28
CA PRO A 48 -14.77 5.08 0.56
C PRO A 48 -15.66 4.23 1.46
N VAL A 49 -16.94 4.66 1.57
CA VAL A 49 -17.94 3.91 2.31
C VAL A 49 -18.28 2.66 1.50
N LEU A 50 -17.89 1.51 2.02
CA LEU A 50 -18.17 0.21 1.41
C LEU A 50 -19.65 -0.16 1.63
N PRO A 51 -20.32 -0.84 0.67
CA PRO A 51 -21.68 -1.31 0.84
C PRO A 51 -21.80 -2.23 2.07
N ALA A 52 -22.73 -1.93 2.97
CA ALA A 52 -22.89 -2.64 4.24
C ALA A 52 -23.58 -4.01 4.11
N ASP A 53 -24.20 -4.29 2.97
CA ASP A 53 -25.20 -5.36 2.87
C ASP A 53 -24.66 -6.72 2.39
N ARG A 54 -23.38 -6.84 2.05
CA ARG A 54 -22.77 -8.11 1.63
C ARG A 54 -21.30 -8.21 2.05
N PRO A 55 -20.78 -9.45 2.24
CA PRO A 55 -19.35 -9.62 2.50
C PRO A 55 -18.53 -9.14 1.29
N ILE A 56 -17.63 -8.20 1.54
CA ILE A 56 -16.75 -7.62 0.53
C ILE A 56 -15.52 -8.50 0.39
N THR A 57 -15.18 -8.85 -0.85
CA THR A 57 -13.98 -9.65 -1.14
C THR A 57 -12.70 -8.81 -1.10
N ALA A 58 -11.56 -9.45 -0.83
CA ALA A 58 -10.26 -8.79 -0.87
C ALA A 58 -9.96 -8.14 -2.24
N GLY A 59 -10.41 -8.76 -3.34
CA GLY A 59 -10.26 -8.21 -4.69
C GLY A 59 -11.12 -6.97 -4.95
N GLU A 60 -12.31 -6.90 -4.34
CA GLU A 60 -13.13 -5.68 -4.38
C GLU A 60 -12.49 -4.54 -3.61
N ILE A 61 -11.98 -4.81 -2.41
CA ILE A 61 -11.23 -3.84 -1.61
C ILE A 61 -10.05 -3.30 -2.41
N GLN A 62 -9.27 -4.17 -3.06
CA GLN A 62 -8.14 -3.77 -3.88
C GLN A 62 -8.56 -2.80 -5.00
N ARG A 63 -9.59 -3.16 -5.80
CA ARG A 63 -10.10 -2.29 -6.88
C ARG A 63 -10.63 -0.95 -6.38
N TRP A 64 -11.29 -0.94 -5.22
CA TRP A 64 -11.75 0.29 -4.60
C TRP A 64 -10.58 1.23 -4.24
N PHE A 65 -9.51 0.69 -3.67
CA PHE A 65 -8.33 1.49 -3.34
C PHE A 65 -7.57 1.97 -4.57
N GLU A 66 -7.52 1.19 -5.65
CA GLU A 66 -6.96 1.62 -6.93
C GLU A 66 -7.74 2.82 -7.49
N ALA A 67 -9.08 2.75 -7.50
CA ALA A 67 -9.93 3.85 -7.93
C ALA A 67 -9.83 5.07 -6.98
N PHE A 68 -9.81 4.84 -5.67
CA PHE A 68 -9.65 5.90 -4.67
C PHE A 68 -8.31 6.63 -4.85
N THR A 69 -7.22 5.90 -5.02
CA THR A 69 -5.89 6.47 -5.28
C THR A 69 -5.92 7.35 -6.53
N ALA A 70 -6.54 6.88 -7.59
CA ALA A 70 -6.67 7.66 -8.82
C ALA A 70 -7.42 8.98 -8.62
N LEU A 71 -8.56 8.95 -7.92
CA LEU A 71 -9.39 10.14 -7.66
C LEU A 71 -8.70 11.15 -6.73
N GLN A 72 -7.99 10.68 -5.71
CA GLN A 72 -7.36 11.55 -4.72
C GLN A 72 -5.99 12.07 -5.14
N ALA A 73 -5.33 11.41 -6.09
CA ALA A 73 -3.96 11.74 -6.49
C ALA A 73 -3.82 13.18 -6.98
N GLN A 74 -4.76 13.67 -7.78
CA GLN A 74 -4.68 15.03 -8.33
C GLN A 74 -4.65 16.09 -7.22
N GLU A 75 -5.53 15.97 -6.24
CA GLU A 75 -5.64 16.92 -5.12
C GLU A 75 -4.47 16.78 -4.16
N ARG A 76 -4.15 15.55 -3.75
CA ARG A 76 -3.11 15.26 -2.75
C ARG A 76 -1.72 15.62 -3.22
N LEU A 77 -1.42 15.39 -4.49
CA LEU A 77 -0.12 15.68 -5.09
C LEU A 77 -0.09 17.07 -5.73
N GLN A 78 -1.20 17.81 -5.75
CA GLN A 78 -1.30 19.12 -6.37
C GLN A 78 -0.88 19.09 -7.86
N LEU A 79 -1.33 18.07 -8.60
CA LEU A 79 -0.99 17.88 -10.00
C LEU A 79 -1.70 18.90 -10.88
N SER A 80 -0.97 19.48 -11.85
CA SER A 80 -1.60 20.21 -12.95
C SER A 80 -2.36 19.24 -13.86
N GLU A 81 -3.32 19.75 -14.65
CA GLU A 81 -4.07 18.91 -15.61
C GLU A 81 -3.12 18.17 -16.57
N ALA A 82 -2.09 18.84 -17.07
CA ALA A 82 -1.12 18.26 -17.98
C ALA A 82 -0.28 17.14 -17.33
N GLN A 83 0.04 17.27 -16.05
CA GLN A 83 0.74 16.23 -15.28
C GLN A 83 -0.20 15.06 -14.96
N TYR A 84 -1.46 15.34 -14.62
CA TYR A 84 -2.42 14.34 -14.17
C TYR A 84 -2.57 13.20 -15.16
N PHE A 85 -2.75 13.49 -16.44
CA PHE A 85 -2.90 12.43 -17.45
C PHE A 85 -1.65 11.55 -17.58
N LYS A 86 -0.47 12.16 -17.55
CA LYS A 86 0.80 11.42 -17.60
C LYS A 86 1.01 10.55 -16.36
N PHE A 87 0.77 11.15 -15.18
CA PHE A 87 0.83 10.47 -13.91
C PHE A 87 -0.13 9.28 -13.86
N MET A 88 -1.39 9.45 -14.28
CA MET A 88 -2.38 8.38 -14.27
C MET A 88 -1.98 7.19 -15.14
N ALA A 89 -1.42 7.42 -16.32
CA ALA A 89 -0.93 6.34 -17.18
C ALA A 89 0.21 5.56 -16.50
N ARG A 90 1.13 6.24 -15.83
CA ARG A 90 2.24 5.62 -15.10
C ARG A 90 1.78 4.91 -13.82
N LEU A 91 0.83 5.51 -13.09
CA LEU A 91 0.23 4.88 -11.91
C LEU A 91 -0.49 3.58 -12.28
N GLN A 92 -1.26 3.56 -13.37
CA GLN A 92 -1.92 2.35 -13.85
C GLN A 92 -0.91 1.25 -14.21
N LEU A 93 0.20 1.62 -14.86
CA LEU A 93 1.27 0.67 -15.15
C LEU A 93 1.89 0.10 -13.88
N LEU A 94 2.18 0.94 -12.89
CA LEU A 94 2.69 0.49 -11.58
C LEU A 94 1.73 -0.48 -10.90
N GLN A 95 0.43 -0.16 -10.88
CA GLN A 95 -0.59 -1.03 -10.28
C GLN A 95 -0.70 -2.37 -11.02
N GLU A 96 -0.65 -2.36 -12.36
CA GLU A 96 -0.68 -3.57 -13.18
C GLU A 96 0.56 -4.43 -12.95
N THR A 97 1.76 -3.83 -12.93
CA THR A 97 3.01 -4.53 -12.63
C THR A 97 2.94 -5.25 -11.28
N ARG A 98 2.52 -4.53 -10.23
CA ARG A 98 2.33 -5.13 -8.89
C ARG A 98 1.34 -6.28 -8.90
N ARG A 99 0.22 -6.14 -9.57
CA ARG A 99 -0.82 -7.17 -9.66
C ARG A 99 -0.33 -8.41 -10.38
N THR A 100 0.40 -8.25 -11.48
CA THR A 100 0.98 -9.35 -12.26
C THR A 100 1.94 -10.17 -11.41
N HIS A 101 2.88 -9.53 -10.73
CA HIS A 101 3.84 -10.20 -9.86
C HIS A 101 3.16 -10.86 -8.65
N GLN A 102 2.19 -10.20 -8.04
CA GLN A 102 1.41 -10.79 -6.95
C GLN A 102 0.67 -12.06 -7.38
N GLN A 103 0.09 -12.07 -8.59
CA GLN A 103 -0.59 -13.24 -9.14
C GLN A 103 0.38 -14.38 -9.44
N ALA A 104 1.55 -14.07 -10.05
CA ALA A 104 2.59 -15.06 -10.32
C ALA A 104 3.12 -15.69 -9.02
N HIS A 105 3.47 -14.87 -8.04
CA HIS A 105 3.91 -15.33 -6.71
C HIS A 105 2.83 -16.22 -6.04
N GLN A 106 1.56 -15.79 -6.07
CA GLN A 106 0.46 -16.56 -5.48
C GLN A 106 0.24 -17.91 -6.17
N LYS A 107 0.45 -17.98 -7.49
CA LYS A 107 0.39 -19.23 -8.25
C LYS A 107 1.47 -20.20 -7.80
N ILE A 108 2.72 -19.72 -7.66
CA ILE A 108 3.84 -20.55 -7.19
C ILE A 108 3.57 -21.06 -5.77
N LEU A 109 3.08 -20.21 -4.86
CA LEU A 109 2.69 -20.64 -3.51
C LEU A 109 1.59 -21.70 -3.51
N ASN A 110 0.61 -21.59 -4.41
CA ASN A 110 -0.45 -22.58 -4.53
C ASN A 110 0.09 -23.93 -5.05
N ASP A 111 1.04 -23.90 -5.98
CA ASP A 111 1.70 -25.11 -6.47
C ASP A 111 2.53 -25.77 -5.35
N LEU A 112 3.29 -24.99 -4.58
CA LEU A 112 4.02 -25.50 -3.40
C LEU A 112 3.06 -26.13 -2.38
N ARG A 113 1.91 -25.49 -2.07
CA ARG A 113 0.91 -26.06 -1.16
C ARG A 113 0.37 -27.41 -1.66
N LYS A 114 0.15 -27.57 -2.98
CA LYS A 114 -0.27 -28.83 -3.56
C LYS A 114 0.80 -29.90 -3.42
N LEU A 115 2.06 -29.58 -3.73
CA LEU A 115 3.18 -30.50 -3.65
C LEU A 115 3.47 -30.97 -2.21
N THR A 116 3.32 -30.08 -1.23
CA THR A 116 3.61 -30.34 0.19
C THR A 116 2.38 -30.77 1.01
N ASN A 117 1.22 -30.98 0.38
CA ASN A 117 0.04 -31.43 1.12
C ASN A 117 0.26 -32.86 1.66
N PRO A 118 0.17 -33.08 2.99
CA PRO A 118 0.46 -34.38 3.59
C PRO A 118 -0.50 -35.50 3.17
N GLN A 119 -1.69 -35.14 2.65
CA GLN A 119 -2.70 -36.12 2.26
C GLN A 119 -2.71 -36.44 0.76
N THR A 120 -2.31 -35.48 -0.09
CA THR A 120 -2.45 -35.61 -1.55
C THR A 120 -1.18 -35.18 -2.30
N GLY A 121 -0.20 -34.60 -1.60
CA GLY A 121 1.05 -34.13 -2.19
C GLY A 121 1.95 -35.30 -2.58
N SER A 122 2.68 -35.12 -3.67
CA SER A 122 3.64 -36.11 -4.15
C SER A 122 4.92 -36.16 -3.31
N ASN A 123 5.19 -35.11 -2.49
CA ASN A 123 6.47 -34.87 -1.82
C ASN A 123 7.68 -35.01 -2.75
N ASP A 124 7.49 -34.66 -4.02
CA ASP A 124 8.54 -34.68 -5.04
C ASP A 124 9.51 -33.53 -4.77
N GLU A 125 10.67 -33.87 -4.22
CA GLU A 125 11.72 -32.90 -3.86
C GLU A 125 12.24 -32.14 -5.08
N ALA A 126 12.29 -32.77 -6.26
CA ALA A 126 12.72 -32.09 -7.49
C ALA A 126 11.72 -31.03 -7.90
N ALA A 127 10.42 -31.36 -7.89
CA ALA A 127 9.35 -30.40 -8.18
C ALA A 127 9.27 -29.27 -7.14
N ILE A 128 9.47 -29.58 -5.87
CA ILE A 128 9.52 -28.56 -4.80
C ILE A 128 10.71 -27.63 -5.01
N THR A 129 11.89 -28.16 -5.30
CA THR A 129 13.11 -27.38 -5.56
C THR A 129 12.92 -26.45 -6.75
N GLU A 130 12.31 -26.91 -7.83
CA GLU A 130 12.00 -26.12 -9.01
C GLU A 130 11.03 -24.96 -8.68
N ARG A 131 9.98 -25.20 -7.89
CA ARG A 131 9.06 -24.16 -7.47
C ARG A 131 9.71 -23.12 -6.54
N LEU A 132 10.59 -23.55 -5.64
CA LEU A 132 11.36 -22.64 -4.78
C LEU A 132 12.34 -21.78 -5.58
N LYS A 133 12.95 -22.34 -6.63
CA LYS A 133 13.80 -21.58 -7.56
C LYS A 133 12.97 -20.55 -8.32
N ALA A 134 11.83 -20.97 -8.88
CA ALA A 134 10.91 -20.08 -9.58
C ALA A 134 10.40 -18.94 -8.69
N MET A 135 10.18 -19.19 -7.39
CA MET A 135 9.79 -18.15 -6.43
C MET A 135 10.88 -17.08 -6.27
N LYS A 136 12.15 -17.49 -6.13
CA LYS A 136 13.28 -16.55 -6.02
C LYS A 136 13.48 -15.73 -7.29
N GLU A 137 13.30 -16.35 -8.45
CA GLU A 137 13.39 -15.66 -9.75
C GLU A 137 12.25 -14.64 -9.90
N GLU A 138 11.02 -15.02 -9.51
CA GLU A 138 9.87 -14.11 -9.51
C GLU A 138 10.06 -12.93 -8.57
N ASP A 139 10.53 -13.15 -7.34
CA ASP A 139 10.80 -12.09 -6.36
C ASP A 139 11.88 -11.10 -6.86
N ALA A 140 12.92 -11.63 -7.54
CA ALA A 140 13.96 -10.80 -8.13
C ALA A 140 13.42 -9.97 -9.32
N ALA A 141 12.62 -10.59 -10.20
CA ALA A 141 11.98 -9.89 -11.32
C ALA A 141 11.00 -8.82 -10.82
N ALA A 142 10.16 -9.15 -9.83
CA ALA A 142 9.23 -8.21 -9.22
C ALA A 142 9.94 -6.98 -8.66
N THR A 143 11.07 -7.17 -7.99
CA THR A 143 11.87 -6.06 -7.44
C THR A 143 12.33 -5.09 -8.53
N VAL A 144 12.84 -5.61 -9.63
CA VAL A 144 13.33 -4.80 -10.76
C VAL A 144 12.18 -4.10 -11.48
N ASP A 145 11.12 -4.82 -11.81
CA ASP A 145 10.01 -4.30 -12.61
C ASP A 145 9.19 -3.27 -11.83
N ILE A 146 8.97 -3.49 -10.53
CA ILE A 146 8.28 -2.53 -9.66
C ILE A 146 9.12 -1.27 -9.49
N ALA A 147 10.45 -1.39 -9.29
CA ALA A 147 11.34 -0.23 -9.21
C ALA A 147 11.28 0.61 -10.49
N LYS A 148 11.38 -0.04 -11.66
CA LYS A 148 11.26 0.62 -12.96
C LYS A 148 9.89 1.30 -13.16
N ALA A 149 8.82 0.68 -12.70
CA ALA A 149 7.49 1.28 -12.77
C ALA A 149 7.37 2.51 -11.85
N TYR A 150 8.02 2.49 -10.68
CA TYR A 150 8.14 3.66 -9.81
C TYR A 150 8.95 4.79 -10.45
N ASP A 151 10.09 4.49 -11.06
CA ASP A 151 10.88 5.47 -11.80
C ASP A 151 10.02 6.17 -12.86
N GLY A 152 9.20 5.39 -13.57
CA GLY A 152 8.27 5.93 -14.55
C GLY A 152 7.19 6.85 -13.95
N VAL A 153 6.73 6.62 -12.72
CA VAL A 153 5.84 7.55 -12.00
C VAL A 153 6.62 8.81 -11.62
N ASP A 154 7.82 8.66 -11.07
CA ASP A 154 8.65 9.76 -10.59
C ASP A 154 9.05 10.73 -11.72
N GLU A 155 9.25 10.24 -12.94
CA GLU A 155 9.49 11.07 -14.14
C GLU A 155 8.35 12.08 -14.43
N THR A 156 7.15 11.84 -13.92
CA THR A 156 6.01 12.74 -14.11
C THR A 156 5.83 13.77 -13.00
N LEU A 157 6.61 13.64 -11.92
CA LEU A 157 6.46 14.37 -10.67
C LEU A 157 7.72 15.21 -10.36
N ASP A 158 7.52 16.38 -9.76
CA ASP A 158 8.64 17.09 -9.13
C ASP A 158 9.06 16.42 -7.80
N MET A 159 10.19 16.81 -7.22
CA MET A 159 10.73 16.21 -5.99
C MET A 159 9.76 16.29 -4.80
N ARG A 160 9.01 17.39 -4.68
CA ARG A 160 8.00 17.55 -3.63
C ARG A 160 6.82 16.61 -3.86
N GLN A 161 6.36 16.53 -5.09
CA GLN A 161 5.25 15.64 -5.48
C GLN A 161 5.64 14.17 -5.32
N GLN A 162 6.88 13.77 -5.62
CA GLN A 162 7.39 12.42 -5.36
C GLN A 162 7.31 12.09 -3.87
N ALA A 163 7.76 12.99 -2.99
CA ALA A 163 7.66 12.79 -1.55
C ALA A 163 6.20 12.68 -1.08
N LEU A 164 5.30 13.54 -1.58
CA LEU A 164 3.87 13.48 -1.29
C LEU A 164 3.25 12.17 -1.79
N PHE A 165 3.68 11.66 -2.94
CA PHE A 165 3.21 10.40 -3.48
C PHE A 165 3.57 9.22 -2.57
N ARG A 166 4.82 9.13 -2.07
CA ARG A 166 5.22 8.07 -1.13
C ARG A 166 4.41 8.12 0.17
N ILE A 167 4.18 9.32 0.74
CA ILE A 167 3.35 9.50 1.94
C ILE A 167 1.90 9.09 1.67
N PHE A 168 1.37 9.49 0.53
CA PHE A 168 0.01 9.15 0.14
C PHE A 168 -0.20 7.64 -0.06
N GLU A 169 0.74 6.97 -0.74
CA GLU A 169 0.70 5.51 -0.89
C GLU A 169 0.71 4.79 0.45
N ASP A 170 1.58 5.19 1.39
CA ASP A 170 1.65 4.60 2.71
C ASP A 170 0.30 4.74 3.45
N GLN A 171 -0.33 5.92 3.40
CA GLN A 171 -1.65 6.16 3.98
C GLN A 171 -2.73 5.26 3.35
N VAL A 172 -2.71 5.10 2.03
CA VAL A 172 -3.65 4.24 1.31
C VAL A 172 -3.47 2.77 1.71
N GLU A 173 -2.24 2.29 1.80
CA GLU A 173 -1.96 0.91 2.22
C GLU A 173 -2.36 0.65 3.68
N GLN A 174 -2.13 1.60 4.59
CA GLN A 174 -2.58 1.51 5.99
C GLN A 174 -4.11 1.42 6.08
N GLN A 175 -4.84 2.27 5.36
CA GLN A 175 -6.30 2.24 5.33
C GLN A 175 -6.84 0.92 4.74
N LYS A 176 -6.21 0.43 3.68
CA LYS A 176 -6.55 -0.86 3.07
C LYS A 176 -6.38 -2.02 4.06
N LEU A 177 -5.26 -2.04 4.77
CA LEU A 177 -4.98 -3.05 5.78
C LEU A 177 -6.02 -3.02 6.92
N GLU A 178 -6.38 -1.84 7.40
CA GLU A 178 -7.41 -1.66 8.43
C GLU A 178 -8.77 -2.20 7.98
N LEU A 179 -9.20 -1.90 6.76
CA LEU A 179 -10.44 -2.43 6.20
C LEU A 179 -10.43 -3.94 6.03
N LEU A 180 -9.31 -4.51 5.59
CA LEU A 180 -9.13 -5.95 5.49
C LEU A 180 -9.23 -6.64 6.87
N MET A 181 -8.65 -6.05 7.90
CA MET A 181 -8.75 -6.55 9.27
C MET A 181 -10.19 -6.50 9.79
N ARG A 182 -10.90 -5.39 9.59
CA ARG A 182 -12.32 -5.24 9.95
C ARG A 182 -13.21 -6.26 9.22
N ALA A 183 -13.00 -6.45 7.93
CA ALA A 183 -13.74 -7.43 7.14
C ALA A 183 -13.53 -8.86 7.66
N ARG A 184 -12.30 -9.23 8.04
CA ARG A 184 -12.00 -10.53 8.65
C ARG A 184 -12.65 -10.71 10.03
N GLN A 185 -12.66 -9.67 10.87
CA GLN A 185 -13.32 -9.70 12.18
C GLN A 185 -14.84 -9.91 12.03
N ASN A 186 -15.46 -9.16 11.13
CA ASN A 186 -16.90 -9.29 10.85
C ASN A 186 -17.27 -10.70 10.33
N ALA A 187 -16.47 -11.24 9.42
CA ALA A 187 -16.67 -12.58 8.91
C ALA A 187 -16.54 -13.67 10.00
N ARG A 188 -15.64 -13.48 10.97
CA ARG A 188 -15.53 -14.39 12.13
C ARG A 188 -16.71 -14.27 13.08
N ALA A 189 -17.16 -13.06 13.38
CA ALA A 189 -18.33 -12.81 14.23
C ALA A 189 -19.61 -13.43 13.66
N GLN A 190 -19.84 -13.30 12.34
CA GLN A 190 -20.97 -13.91 11.67
C GLN A 190 -20.95 -15.44 11.72
N ARG A 191 -19.78 -16.07 11.58
CA ARG A 191 -19.63 -17.53 11.71
C ARG A 191 -19.83 -18.03 13.13
N GLY A 192 -19.51 -17.21 14.15
CA GLY A 192 -19.75 -17.52 15.57
C GLY A 192 -21.22 -17.51 15.94
N ASN A 193 -21.99 -16.54 15.42
CA ASN A 193 -23.42 -16.41 15.71
C ASN A 193 -24.32 -17.41 14.97
N GLY A 194 -23.86 -17.99 13.86
CA GLY A 194 -24.63 -18.98 13.09
C GLY A 194 -24.55 -20.42 13.64
N LYS A 195 -23.89 -20.65 14.79
CA LYS A 195 -23.74 -21.97 15.43
C LYS A 195 -24.55 -22.13 16.73
N GLN A 196 -25.38 -21.16 17.06
CA GLN A 196 -26.39 -21.25 18.13
C GLN A 196 -27.76 -21.53 17.53
#